data_9133c10bcf1094f382faf54c97c1e731
#
_entry.id   9133c10bcf1094f382faf54c97c1e731
#
_cell.length_a   1.000
_cell.length_b   1.000
_cell.length_c   1.000
_cell.angle_alpha   90.00
_cell.angle_beta   90.00
_cell.angle_gamma   90.00
#
_symmetry.space_group_name_H-M   'P 1'
#
loop_
_entity.id
_entity.type
_entity.pdbx_description
1 polymer ?
#
loop_
_entity_poly.entity_id
_entity_poly.type
_entity_poly.pdbx_seq_one_letter_code
_entity_poly.pdbx_strand_id
1 'polypeptide(L)'
;MKKIVIIVALVCGAWQQVDAQYVSKVWVSDQKDGTYINPIIHADYSDPDVCAVGDDFYMTASSFGCTPGLPILHSKDLVNWRLANYALKEIEPTIFFNAPQHGKGVWAPSIRYHNGEFFIYWGDPDWGIFMVKTKDPLGEWEKPVLVKAGKGMIDPTPLWDEDGKVYLVHAWAGSRAAFNSVIMVCEMNAEGTKVISEPVLVFDGNDGVNHTIEGPKFYKRNGYYYILAPAGGVVTGWQLALRSRNVYGPYESKIVMVQGDTDINGPHQGGWVETCTGESWFINFQDKAMYGRVLHLNPVKWENDWPVIGEDKDGDGCGEPVKRYKKPDVGRIYPIETPIESDEFNTRQLGLQWEWHANYQDTFGFTSDLGYIRIYGHILSKDFVNFWEVPNLLLQKFPAEEFTATAKLKVSAKADGQQSGLIVMGWDYGYLGVVKEGDKFILNQVVCKDAEQRSPETVT
;
A
#
# COMPACT_ATOMS: atom_id res chain seq x y z
N MET A 1 -6.54 -67.52 -28.94
CA MET A 1 -6.45 -66.10 -29.28
C MET A 1 -6.38 -65.32 -27.97
N LYS A 2 -5.21 -64.83 -27.60
CA LYS A 2 -5.02 -63.99 -26.38
C LYS A 2 -5.28 -62.53 -26.77
N LYS A 3 -6.25 -61.89 -26.14
CA LYS A 3 -6.53 -60.45 -26.28
C LYS A 3 -5.53 -59.67 -25.43
N ILE A 4 -4.71 -58.88 -26.07
CA ILE A 4 -3.83 -57.90 -25.40
C ILE A 4 -4.68 -56.64 -25.19
N VAL A 5 -4.87 -56.23 -23.94
CA VAL A 5 -5.49 -54.96 -23.58
C VAL A 5 -4.32 -53.98 -23.33
N ILE A 6 -4.20 -52.97 -24.21
CA ILE A 6 -3.25 -51.86 -24.01
C ILE A 6 -3.97 -50.77 -23.20
N ILE A 7 -3.53 -50.57 -21.96
CA ILE A 7 -3.97 -49.43 -21.14
C ILE A 7 -3.05 -48.26 -21.47
N VAL A 8 -3.58 -47.26 -22.18
CA VAL A 8 -2.92 -45.99 -22.38
C VAL A 8 -3.20 -45.10 -21.15
N ALA A 9 -2.24 -44.95 -20.26
CA ALA A 9 -2.33 -43.99 -19.19
C ALA A 9 -2.08 -42.57 -19.75
N LEU A 10 -3.13 -41.78 -19.87
CA LEU A 10 -3.03 -40.34 -20.12
C LEU A 10 -2.47 -39.68 -18.83
N VAL A 11 -1.18 -39.34 -18.83
CA VAL A 11 -0.62 -38.46 -17.83
C VAL A 11 -1.02 -37.01 -18.21
N CYS A 12 -2.10 -36.51 -17.63
CA CYS A 12 -2.40 -35.08 -17.63
C CYS A 12 -1.34 -34.37 -16.76
N GLY A 13 -0.23 -34.00 -17.36
CA GLY A 13 0.67 -33.01 -16.76
C GLY A 13 -0.07 -31.68 -16.68
N ALA A 14 -0.44 -31.26 -15.47
CA ALA A 14 -0.79 -29.88 -15.22
C ALA A 14 0.47 -29.04 -15.52
N TRP A 15 0.48 -28.41 -16.68
CA TRP A 15 1.44 -27.35 -16.98
C TRP A 15 1.05 -26.18 -16.05
N GLN A 16 1.73 -26.04 -14.93
CA GLN A 16 1.76 -24.76 -14.25
C GLN A 16 2.39 -23.79 -15.25
N GLN A 17 1.61 -22.86 -15.75
CA GLN A 17 2.17 -21.67 -16.38
C GLN A 17 3.03 -21.01 -15.31
N VAL A 18 4.33 -21.12 -15.43
CA VAL A 18 5.27 -20.24 -14.75
C VAL A 18 5.08 -18.93 -15.49
N ASP A 19 4.31 -18.02 -14.92
CA ASP A 19 4.25 -16.65 -15.41
C ASP A 19 5.68 -16.15 -15.51
N ALA A 20 6.05 -15.66 -16.69
CA ALA A 20 7.39 -15.14 -16.92
C ALA A 20 7.60 -13.99 -15.94
N GLN A 21 8.60 -14.16 -15.07
CA GLN A 21 8.97 -13.19 -14.05
C GLN A 21 9.25 -11.83 -14.70
N TYR A 22 8.51 -10.81 -14.27
CA TYR A 22 8.69 -9.46 -14.81
C TYR A 22 9.83 -8.75 -14.08
N VAL A 23 10.68 -8.07 -14.83
CA VAL A 23 11.75 -7.21 -14.31
C VAL A 23 11.66 -5.86 -15.00
N SER A 24 11.52 -4.81 -14.21
CA SER A 24 11.48 -3.42 -14.67
C SER A 24 12.73 -3.04 -15.46
N LYS A 25 12.54 -2.13 -16.42
CA LYS A 25 13.63 -1.52 -17.19
C LYS A 25 14.04 -0.15 -16.67
N VAL A 26 13.28 0.38 -15.71
CA VAL A 26 13.48 1.75 -15.19
C VAL A 26 13.92 1.78 -13.74
N TRP A 27 13.48 0.81 -12.92
CA TRP A 27 13.92 0.70 -11.53
C TRP A 27 14.05 -0.75 -11.07
N VAL A 28 15.23 -1.12 -10.59
CA VAL A 28 15.52 -2.43 -9.99
C VAL A 28 16.37 -2.21 -8.73
N SER A 29 15.85 -2.61 -7.58
CA SER A 29 16.54 -2.48 -6.30
C SER A 29 17.69 -3.47 -6.14
N ASP A 30 17.52 -4.72 -6.57
CA ASP A 30 18.54 -5.78 -6.49
C ASP A 30 19.71 -5.51 -7.43
N GLN A 31 20.93 -5.40 -6.90
CA GLN A 31 22.13 -5.02 -7.63
C GLN A 31 22.89 -6.22 -8.21
N LYS A 32 22.39 -7.45 -8.05
CA LYS A 32 23.00 -8.71 -8.55
C LYS A 32 24.36 -9.06 -7.93
N ASP A 33 24.82 -8.32 -6.95
CA ASP A 33 26.10 -8.51 -6.25
C ASP A 33 25.93 -8.85 -4.76
N GLY A 34 24.73 -9.25 -4.36
CA GLY A 34 24.37 -9.54 -2.97
C GLY A 34 23.94 -8.31 -2.18
N THR A 35 23.81 -7.16 -2.84
CA THR A 35 23.29 -5.92 -2.24
C THR A 35 22.00 -5.45 -2.92
N TYR A 36 21.30 -4.55 -2.24
CA TYR A 36 20.17 -3.80 -2.79
C TYR A 36 20.38 -2.30 -2.60
N ILE A 37 19.61 -1.50 -3.34
CA ILE A 37 19.51 -0.05 -3.17
C ILE A 37 18.08 0.32 -2.81
N ASN A 38 17.93 1.30 -1.94
CA ASN A 38 16.64 1.91 -1.64
C ASN A 38 16.31 3.05 -2.64
N PRO A 39 15.03 3.25 -2.95
CA PRO A 39 13.86 2.49 -2.46
C PRO A 39 13.80 1.07 -3.05
N ILE A 40 13.31 0.10 -2.28
CA ILE A 40 13.09 -1.27 -2.77
C ILE A 40 12.00 -1.32 -3.83
N ILE A 41 11.02 -0.42 -3.73
CA ILE A 41 10.01 -0.19 -4.77
C ILE A 41 9.88 1.32 -4.95
N HIS A 42 10.13 1.80 -6.16
CA HIS A 42 9.96 3.20 -6.51
C HIS A 42 8.54 3.43 -7.06
N ALA A 43 7.53 3.27 -6.19
CA ALA A 43 6.13 3.51 -6.49
C ALA A 43 5.39 3.88 -5.20
N ASP A 44 4.25 4.55 -5.35
CA ASP A 44 3.42 5.00 -4.24
C ASP A 44 2.70 3.83 -3.55
N TYR A 45 3.34 3.26 -2.52
CA TYR A 45 2.75 2.29 -1.60
C TYR A 45 2.83 2.84 -0.18
N SER A 46 1.95 3.80 0.09
CA SER A 46 1.89 4.54 1.36
C SER A 46 1.60 3.65 2.56
N ASP A 47 2.24 3.95 3.69
CA ASP A 47 1.94 3.35 4.99
C ASP A 47 2.03 1.81 5.01
N PRO A 48 3.16 1.22 4.58
CA PRO A 48 3.28 -0.22 4.41
C PRO A 48 3.23 -0.97 5.74
N ASP A 49 2.67 -2.18 5.70
CA ASP A 49 2.87 -3.17 6.76
C ASP A 49 3.13 -4.54 6.14
N VAL A 50 3.93 -5.36 6.81
CA VAL A 50 4.47 -6.62 6.29
C VAL A 50 4.35 -7.73 7.31
N CYS A 51 4.08 -8.96 6.84
CA CYS A 51 4.19 -10.18 7.65
C CYS A 51 4.92 -11.29 6.90
N ALA A 52 5.56 -12.17 7.66
CA ALA A 52 6.21 -13.38 7.16
C ALA A 52 5.38 -14.61 7.45
N VAL A 53 5.25 -15.52 6.47
CA VAL A 53 4.58 -16.81 6.61
C VAL A 53 5.39 -17.88 5.89
N GLY A 54 6.09 -18.71 6.63
CA GLY A 54 7.06 -19.65 6.08
C GLY A 54 8.20 -18.90 5.37
N ASP A 55 8.39 -19.18 4.08
CA ASP A 55 9.40 -18.54 3.23
C ASP A 55 8.84 -17.33 2.45
N ASP A 56 7.62 -16.91 2.74
CA ASP A 56 6.91 -15.87 2.00
C ASP A 56 6.73 -14.62 2.85
N PHE A 57 6.89 -13.47 2.20
CA PHE A 57 6.59 -12.15 2.78
C PHE A 57 5.42 -11.53 2.03
N TYR A 58 4.45 -11.03 2.78
CA TYR A 58 3.28 -10.34 2.26
C TYR A 58 3.22 -8.94 2.83
N MET A 59 2.98 -7.97 1.98
CA MET A 59 2.88 -6.56 2.34
C MET A 59 1.60 -5.97 1.79
N THR A 60 1.01 -5.04 2.53
CA THR A 60 -0.11 -4.21 2.09
C THR A 60 0.20 -2.74 2.32
N ALA A 61 -0.58 -1.86 1.69
CA ALA A 61 -0.40 -0.41 1.77
C ALA A 61 -1.73 0.32 1.65
N SER A 62 -1.76 1.61 1.98
CA SER A 62 -2.90 2.49 1.75
C SER A 62 -3.26 2.54 0.27
N SER A 63 -4.55 2.56 -0.04
CA SER A 63 -5.06 2.74 -1.41
C SER A 63 -6.02 3.92 -1.52
N PHE A 64 -6.33 4.57 -0.41
CA PHE A 64 -7.25 5.69 -0.33
C PHE A 64 -8.59 5.39 -1.02
N GLY A 65 -9.05 6.24 -1.95
CA GLY A 65 -10.30 6.08 -2.69
C GLY A 65 -10.19 5.35 -4.02
N CYS A 66 -9.00 4.87 -4.41
CA CYS A 66 -8.77 4.13 -5.64
C CYS A 66 -9.16 2.65 -5.51
N THR A 67 -9.63 2.05 -6.60
CA THR A 67 -10.00 0.63 -6.63
C THR A 67 -9.40 -0.11 -7.83
N PRO A 68 -9.04 -1.42 -7.63
CA PRO A 68 -9.14 -2.21 -6.39
C PRO A 68 -8.25 -1.64 -5.28
N GLY A 69 -8.63 -1.87 -4.02
CA GLY A 69 -7.93 -1.34 -2.84
C GLY A 69 -7.22 -2.43 -2.02
N LEU A 70 -6.38 -2.02 -1.06
CA LEU A 70 -5.53 -2.90 -0.25
C LEU A 70 -4.64 -3.80 -1.14
N PRO A 71 -3.63 -3.25 -1.81
CA PRO A 71 -2.71 -4.04 -2.63
C PRO A 71 -2.01 -5.11 -1.78
N ILE A 72 -1.87 -6.30 -2.33
CA ILE A 72 -1.11 -7.40 -1.75
C ILE A 72 0.16 -7.58 -2.58
N LEU A 73 1.28 -7.19 -2.00
CA LEU A 73 2.59 -7.44 -2.58
C LEU A 73 3.18 -8.70 -1.96
N HIS A 74 3.90 -9.44 -2.76
CA HIS A 74 4.53 -10.70 -2.36
C HIS A 74 6.02 -10.69 -2.69
N SER A 75 6.83 -11.19 -1.77
CA SER A 75 8.27 -11.36 -1.93
C SER A 75 8.74 -12.65 -1.26
N LYS A 76 9.90 -13.14 -1.69
CA LYS A 76 10.64 -14.24 -1.05
C LYS A 76 11.91 -13.76 -0.33
N ASP A 77 12.30 -12.49 -0.48
CA ASP A 77 13.58 -11.99 0.04
C ASP A 77 13.55 -10.53 0.53
N LEU A 78 12.36 -9.92 0.64
CA LEU A 78 12.12 -8.52 1.05
C LEU A 78 12.67 -7.46 0.08
N VAL A 79 13.39 -7.84 -0.97
CA VAL A 79 13.96 -6.93 -1.98
C VAL A 79 13.23 -7.02 -3.31
N ASN A 80 12.93 -8.24 -3.74
CA ASN A 80 12.27 -8.53 -4.99
C ASN A 80 10.78 -8.74 -4.75
N TRP A 81 9.96 -7.78 -5.17
CA TRP A 81 8.52 -7.73 -4.91
C TRP A 81 7.71 -7.76 -6.20
N ARG A 82 6.59 -8.43 -6.18
CA ARG A 82 5.54 -8.30 -7.20
C ARG A 82 4.22 -7.89 -6.58
N LEU A 83 3.43 -7.13 -7.30
CA LEU A 83 2.02 -6.95 -6.97
C LEU A 83 1.28 -8.24 -7.34
N ALA A 84 0.67 -8.87 -6.36
CA ALA A 84 0.16 -10.24 -6.49
C ALA A 84 -1.36 -10.34 -6.42
N ASN A 85 -2.02 -9.40 -5.74
CA ASN A 85 -3.48 -9.36 -5.58
C ASN A 85 -3.93 -8.01 -5.00
N TYR A 86 -5.25 -7.88 -4.80
CA TYR A 86 -5.89 -6.83 -3.98
C TYR A 86 -6.92 -7.48 -3.05
N ALA A 87 -7.00 -6.97 -1.82
CA ALA A 87 -7.95 -7.49 -0.84
C ALA A 87 -9.35 -6.87 -0.95
N LEU A 88 -9.48 -5.70 -1.58
CA LEU A 88 -10.76 -5.01 -1.79
C LEU A 88 -11.05 -4.82 -3.27
N LYS A 89 -12.17 -5.36 -3.74
CA LYS A 89 -12.67 -5.09 -5.11
C LYS A 89 -13.36 -3.72 -5.20
N GLU A 90 -13.98 -3.31 -4.11
CA GLU A 90 -14.70 -2.02 -3.98
C GLU A 90 -14.59 -1.51 -2.53
N ILE A 91 -14.78 -0.22 -2.33
CA ILE A 91 -14.76 0.45 -1.03
C ILE A 91 -16.19 0.79 -0.63
N GLU A 92 -16.54 0.49 0.60
CA GLU A 92 -17.85 0.81 1.19
C GLU A 92 -17.80 2.14 2.00
N PRO A 93 -18.89 2.94 2.03
CA PRO A 93 -20.15 2.69 1.32
C PRO A 93 -20.04 3.03 -0.18
N THR A 94 -20.50 2.10 -1.03
CA THR A 94 -20.33 2.20 -2.48
C THR A 94 -20.92 3.48 -3.07
N ILE A 95 -22.05 3.96 -2.56
CA ILE A 95 -22.67 5.20 -3.04
C ILE A 95 -21.74 6.41 -2.90
N PHE A 96 -20.88 6.40 -1.89
CA PHE A 96 -19.91 7.48 -1.64
C PHE A 96 -18.67 7.33 -2.52
N PHE A 97 -18.13 6.10 -2.61
CA PHE A 97 -16.90 5.80 -3.36
C PHE A 97 -17.13 5.51 -4.86
N ASN A 98 -18.37 5.56 -5.35
CA ASN A 98 -18.64 5.55 -6.79
C ASN A 98 -18.27 6.88 -7.50
N ALA A 99 -17.92 7.90 -6.74
CA ALA A 99 -17.29 9.13 -7.19
C ALA A 99 -15.89 9.27 -6.59
N PRO A 100 -14.98 10.02 -7.19
CA PRO A 100 -13.64 10.24 -6.65
C PRO A 100 -13.69 10.83 -5.23
N GLN A 101 -12.98 10.19 -4.30
CA GLN A 101 -12.91 10.58 -2.89
C GLN A 101 -11.44 10.70 -2.48
N HIS A 102 -10.78 11.71 -3.01
CA HIS A 102 -9.35 11.93 -2.81
C HIS A 102 -8.96 12.00 -1.34
N GLY A 103 -7.93 11.25 -0.96
CA GLY A 103 -7.43 11.22 0.41
C GLY A 103 -8.40 10.68 1.45
N LYS A 104 -9.46 9.94 1.05
CA LYS A 104 -10.40 9.23 1.93
C LYS A 104 -10.34 7.73 1.68
N GLY A 105 -11.07 6.94 2.46
CA GLY A 105 -11.16 5.49 2.30
C GLY A 105 -10.08 4.75 3.06
N VAL A 106 -9.25 3.98 2.38
CA VAL A 106 -8.31 3.04 3.00
C VAL A 106 -7.03 3.72 3.43
N TRP A 107 -6.86 3.94 4.75
CA TRP A 107 -5.69 4.52 5.37
C TRP A 107 -4.90 3.49 6.18
N ALA A 108 -3.58 3.55 6.08
CA ALA A 108 -2.57 2.90 6.90
C ALA A 108 -2.96 1.50 7.43
N PRO A 109 -3.07 0.51 6.55
CA PRO A 109 -3.47 -0.83 6.95
C PRO A 109 -2.38 -1.54 7.76
N SER A 110 -2.79 -2.59 8.48
CA SER A 110 -1.89 -3.59 9.03
C SER A 110 -2.24 -4.97 8.50
N ILE A 111 -1.23 -5.81 8.27
CA ILE A 111 -1.40 -7.21 7.86
C ILE A 111 -0.83 -8.14 8.93
N ARG A 112 -1.60 -9.15 9.33
CA ARG A 112 -1.19 -10.15 10.31
C ARG A 112 -1.60 -11.55 9.84
N TYR A 113 -0.82 -12.54 10.23
CA TYR A 113 -1.15 -13.95 10.05
C TYR A 113 -1.39 -14.60 11.41
N HIS A 114 -2.56 -15.20 11.60
CA HIS A 114 -2.93 -15.87 12.82
C HIS A 114 -3.80 -17.09 12.55
N ASN A 115 -3.45 -18.23 13.16
CA ASN A 115 -4.22 -19.48 13.07
C ASN A 115 -4.59 -19.93 11.64
N GLY A 116 -3.67 -19.75 10.67
CA GLY A 116 -3.90 -20.16 9.29
C GLY A 116 -4.67 -19.19 8.43
N GLU A 117 -4.94 -17.98 8.92
CA GLU A 117 -5.63 -16.92 8.19
C GLU A 117 -4.81 -15.63 8.19
N PHE A 118 -4.89 -14.87 7.10
CA PHE A 118 -4.40 -13.50 6.98
C PHE A 118 -5.52 -12.54 7.35
N PHE A 119 -5.16 -11.50 8.09
CA PHE A 119 -6.04 -10.43 8.52
C PHE A 119 -5.43 -9.10 8.07
N ILE A 120 -6.24 -8.24 7.47
CA ILE A 120 -5.87 -6.86 7.20
C ILE A 120 -6.88 -5.97 7.93
N TYR A 121 -6.37 -5.03 8.74
CA TYR A 121 -7.17 -3.97 9.36
C TYR A 121 -6.76 -2.65 8.76
N TRP A 122 -7.72 -1.74 8.57
CA TRP A 122 -7.44 -0.39 8.13
C TRP A 122 -8.40 0.61 8.80
N GLY A 123 -7.95 1.87 8.86
CA GLY A 123 -8.79 2.98 9.24
C GLY A 123 -9.43 3.61 7.99
N ASP A 124 -10.75 3.76 8.00
CA ASP A 124 -11.40 4.78 7.22
C ASP A 124 -11.74 5.93 8.18
N PRO A 125 -11.06 7.10 8.06
CA PRO A 125 -11.17 8.15 9.06
C PRO A 125 -12.57 8.77 9.16
N ASP A 126 -13.42 8.55 8.16
CA ASP A 126 -14.79 9.05 8.15
C ASP A 126 -15.82 8.03 8.69
N TRP A 127 -15.49 6.72 8.70
CA TRP A 127 -16.42 5.64 9.06
C TRP A 127 -15.98 4.79 10.25
N GLY A 128 -14.67 4.52 10.40
CA GLY A 128 -14.15 3.72 11.51
C GLY A 128 -13.07 2.71 11.12
N ILE A 129 -12.90 1.69 11.93
CA ILE A 129 -11.93 0.61 11.72
C ILE A 129 -12.64 -0.57 11.05
N PHE A 130 -12.09 -1.01 9.95
CA PHE A 130 -12.55 -2.17 9.19
C PHE A 130 -11.50 -3.28 9.19
N MET A 131 -11.92 -4.50 8.83
CA MET A 131 -11.03 -5.64 8.59
C MET A 131 -11.56 -6.51 7.45
N VAL A 132 -10.63 -7.20 6.80
CA VAL A 132 -10.89 -8.35 5.91
C VAL A 132 -9.97 -9.49 6.28
N LYS A 133 -10.34 -10.73 5.92
CA LYS A 133 -9.48 -11.89 6.13
C LYS A 133 -9.58 -12.90 5.00
N THR A 134 -8.57 -13.77 4.92
CA THR A 134 -8.53 -14.90 3.96
C THR A 134 -7.56 -15.97 4.45
N LYS A 135 -7.71 -17.19 3.93
CA LYS A 135 -6.70 -18.25 4.08
C LYS A 135 -5.63 -18.23 2.99
N ASP A 136 -5.95 -17.62 1.85
CA ASP A 136 -5.05 -17.49 0.71
C ASP A 136 -4.97 -16.01 0.28
N PRO A 137 -3.87 -15.31 0.56
CA PRO A 137 -3.73 -13.89 0.24
C PRO A 137 -3.67 -13.62 -1.27
N LEU A 138 -3.40 -14.64 -2.09
CA LEU A 138 -3.39 -14.56 -3.54
C LEU A 138 -4.76 -14.92 -4.16
N GLY A 139 -5.70 -15.40 -3.35
CA GLY A 139 -7.06 -15.77 -3.73
C GLY A 139 -8.09 -14.70 -3.36
N GLU A 140 -9.31 -15.17 -3.12
CA GLU A 140 -10.42 -14.29 -2.72
C GLU A 140 -10.34 -13.91 -1.23
N TRP A 141 -10.64 -12.66 -0.93
CA TRP A 141 -10.77 -12.14 0.41
C TRP A 141 -12.25 -12.07 0.81
N GLU A 142 -12.53 -12.27 2.10
CA GLU A 142 -13.88 -12.13 2.65
C GLU A 142 -14.37 -10.68 2.53
N LYS A 143 -15.65 -10.45 2.71
CA LYS A 143 -16.24 -9.11 2.72
C LYS A 143 -15.73 -8.31 3.93
N PRO A 144 -15.56 -6.99 3.79
CA PRO A 144 -15.20 -6.12 4.89
C PRO A 144 -16.14 -6.21 6.10
N VAL A 145 -15.54 -6.21 7.29
CA VAL A 145 -16.26 -6.15 8.56
C VAL A 145 -15.94 -4.82 9.24
N LEU A 146 -16.95 -4.08 9.66
CA LEU A 146 -16.78 -2.89 10.50
C LEU A 146 -16.51 -3.32 11.95
N VAL A 147 -15.25 -3.23 12.36
CA VAL A 147 -14.76 -3.64 13.69
C VAL A 147 -15.16 -2.65 14.78
N LYS A 148 -15.07 -1.36 14.47
CA LYS A 148 -15.46 -0.26 15.36
C LYS A 148 -15.90 0.94 14.54
N ALA A 149 -17.18 1.34 14.69
CA ALA A 149 -17.68 2.56 14.06
C ALA A 149 -17.20 3.81 14.80
N GLY A 150 -16.92 4.88 14.06
CA GLY A 150 -16.56 6.20 14.61
C GLY A 150 -15.63 6.96 13.69
N LYS A 151 -15.62 8.29 13.83
CA LYS A 151 -14.76 9.18 13.03
C LYS A 151 -13.40 9.38 13.68
N GLY A 152 -12.36 9.46 12.88
CA GLY A 152 -11.02 9.84 13.29
C GLY A 152 -10.12 8.72 13.79
N MET A 153 -10.62 7.51 13.96
CA MET A 153 -9.77 6.36 14.28
C MET A 153 -8.99 5.92 13.05
N ILE A 154 -7.66 5.82 13.19
CA ILE A 154 -6.74 5.47 12.11
C ILE A 154 -5.70 4.45 12.56
N ASP A 155 -5.02 3.84 11.61
CA ASP A 155 -3.80 3.04 11.76
C ASP A 155 -3.98 1.85 12.73
N PRO A 156 -5.03 1.04 12.60
CA PRO A 156 -5.29 -0.06 13.53
C PRO A 156 -4.32 -1.22 13.32
N THR A 157 -3.80 -1.78 14.41
CA THR A 157 -3.00 -3.02 14.37
C THR A 157 -3.43 -3.97 15.47
N PRO A 158 -3.88 -5.19 15.14
CA PRO A 158 -4.24 -6.20 16.12
C PRO A 158 -3.01 -6.94 16.65
N LEU A 159 -3.14 -7.48 17.85
CA LEU A 159 -2.21 -8.43 18.47
C LEU A 159 -3.01 -9.55 19.16
N TRP A 160 -2.85 -10.78 18.68
CA TRP A 160 -3.29 -11.98 19.40
C TRP A 160 -2.22 -12.34 20.42
N ASP A 161 -2.56 -12.27 21.70
CA ASP A 161 -1.62 -12.49 22.79
C ASP A 161 -1.66 -13.94 23.32
N GLU A 162 -0.60 -14.31 24.00
CA GLU A 162 -0.44 -15.62 24.66
C GLU A 162 -1.41 -15.81 25.83
N ASP A 163 -1.97 -14.73 26.37
CA ASP A 163 -3.01 -14.77 27.40
C ASP A 163 -4.41 -15.17 26.85
N GLY A 164 -4.50 -15.41 25.53
CA GLY A 164 -5.72 -15.78 24.84
C GLY A 164 -6.63 -14.60 24.48
N LYS A 165 -6.19 -13.36 24.73
CA LYS A 165 -6.91 -12.16 24.35
C LYS A 165 -6.40 -11.58 23.03
N VAL A 166 -7.22 -10.72 22.45
CA VAL A 166 -6.88 -9.96 21.25
C VAL A 166 -6.92 -8.49 21.60
N TYR A 167 -5.86 -7.78 21.28
CA TYR A 167 -5.75 -6.35 21.52
C TYR A 167 -5.66 -5.62 20.18
N LEU A 168 -6.17 -4.40 20.13
CA LEU A 168 -6.07 -3.50 18.99
C LEU A 168 -5.44 -2.18 19.44
N VAL A 169 -4.30 -1.81 18.85
CA VAL A 169 -3.75 -0.47 18.96
C VAL A 169 -4.28 0.39 17.82
N HIS A 170 -4.54 1.67 18.05
CA HIS A 170 -4.88 2.63 16.99
C HIS A 170 -4.49 4.06 17.39
N ALA A 171 -4.45 4.96 16.40
CA ALA A 171 -4.23 6.39 16.55
C ALA A 171 -5.49 7.19 16.20
N TRP A 172 -5.35 8.53 16.17
CA TRP A 172 -6.42 9.45 15.84
C TRP A 172 -5.99 10.51 14.83
N ALA A 173 -6.82 10.76 13.84
CA ALA A 173 -6.63 11.82 12.85
C ALA A 173 -7.23 13.14 13.32
N GLY A 174 -6.39 14.16 13.56
CA GLY A 174 -6.83 15.48 13.98
C GLY A 174 -7.83 16.14 13.04
N SER A 175 -7.74 15.84 11.75
CA SER A 175 -8.67 16.35 10.71
C SER A 175 -10.09 15.82 10.84
N ARG A 176 -10.34 14.78 11.65
CA ARG A 176 -11.68 14.17 11.86
C ARG A 176 -12.09 14.17 13.33
N ALA A 177 -11.15 13.92 14.25
CA ALA A 177 -11.41 13.83 15.69
C ALA A 177 -11.22 15.15 16.44
N ALA A 178 -10.64 16.17 15.80
CA ALA A 178 -10.21 17.44 16.38
C ALA A 178 -9.06 17.32 17.41
N PHE A 179 -8.46 16.13 17.55
CA PHE A 179 -7.24 15.86 18.32
C PHE A 179 -6.44 14.75 17.62
N ASN A 180 -5.14 14.68 17.91
CA ASN A 180 -4.21 13.66 17.40
C ASN A 180 -3.07 13.43 18.41
N SER A 181 -2.01 12.79 17.99
CA SER A 181 -0.78 12.54 18.76
C SER A 181 -1.01 11.66 20.00
N VAL A 182 -1.99 10.77 19.95
CA VAL A 182 -2.29 9.83 21.04
C VAL A 182 -2.45 8.41 20.51
N ILE A 183 -1.91 7.45 21.27
CA ILE A 183 -2.00 6.02 20.97
C ILE A 183 -2.93 5.37 22.00
N MET A 184 -3.90 4.61 21.48
CA MET A 184 -4.91 3.93 22.28
C MET A 184 -4.81 2.42 22.09
N VAL A 185 -5.11 1.66 23.14
CA VAL A 185 -5.25 0.19 23.08
C VAL A 185 -6.64 -0.20 23.60
N CYS A 186 -7.29 -1.13 22.90
CA CYS A 186 -8.55 -1.72 23.33
C CYS A 186 -8.52 -3.23 23.16
N GLU A 187 -9.42 -3.94 23.87
CA GLU A 187 -9.61 -5.39 23.78
C GLU A 187 -10.63 -5.70 22.69
N MET A 188 -10.39 -6.76 21.94
CA MET A 188 -11.28 -7.29 20.91
C MET A 188 -11.85 -8.64 21.35
N ASN A 189 -12.92 -9.09 20.66
CA ASN A 189 -13.37 -10.47 20.75
C ASN A 189 -12.29 -11.43 20.20
N ALA A 190 -12.39 -12.70 20.56
CA ALA A 190 -11.37 -13.71 20.21
C ALA A 190 -11.16 -13.89 18.70
N GLU A 191 -12.21 -13.64 17.90
CA GLU A 191 -12.16 -13.69 16.43
C GLU A 191 -11.50 -12.46 15.80
N GLY A 192 -11.20 -11.40 16.58
CA GLY A 192 -10.64 -10.15 16.07
C GLY A 192 -11.62 -9.32 15.23
N THR A 193 -12.91 -9.61 15.28
CA THR A 193 -13.91 -8.97 14.40
C THR A 193 -14.64 -7.77 15.03
N LYS A 194 -14.44 -7.54 16.33
CA LYS A 194 -15.15 -6.49 17.06
C LYS A 194 -14.36 -6.02 18.29
N VAL A 195 -14.26 -4.72 18.48
CA VAL A 195 -13.79 -4.12 19.73
C VAL A 195 -14.86 -4.31 20.82
N ILE A 196 -14.46 -4.79 22.01
CA ILE A 196 -15.34 -5.13 23.12
C ILE A 196 -15.08 -4.31 24.40
N SER A 197 -14.03 -3.48 24.43
CA SER A 197 -13.73 -2.60 25.55
C SER A 197 -13.70 -1.14 25.14
N GLU A 198 -13.73 -0.24 26.10
CA GLU A 198 -13.36 1.15 25.90
C GLU A 198 -11.85 1.25 25.61
N PRO A 199 -11.41 2.20 24.77
CA PRO A 199 -10.00 2.41 24.50
C PRO A 199 -9.26 3.02 25.70
N VAL A 200 -8.07 2.52 25.99
CA VAL A 200 -7.18 3.04 27.02
C VAL A 200 -6.07 3.85 26.36
N LEU A 201 -5.85 5.09 26.82
CA LEU A 201 -4.71 5.90 26.41
C LEU A 201 -3.43 5.29 26.98
N VAL A 202 -2.52 4.84 26.08
CA VAL A 202 -1.26 4.19 26.48
C VAL A 202 -0.04 5.07 26.23
N PHE A 203 -0.15 6.06 25.33
CA PHE A 203 0.89 7.04 25.08
C PHE A 203 0.28 8.36 24.60
N ASP A 204 0.71 9.49 25.19
CA ASP A 204 0.36 10.85 24.80
C ASP A 204 1.59 11.56 24.25
N GLY A 205 1.61 11.80 22.94
CA GLY A 205 2.67 12.53 22.25
C GLY A 205 2.54 14.04 22.29
N ASN A 206 1.48 14.57 22.95
CA ASN A 206 1.32 16.01 23.16
C ASN A 206 2.24 16.55 24.29
N ASP A 207 3.28 15.81 24.63
CA ASP A 207 4.32 16.17 25.58
C ASP A 207 5.28 17.28 25.09
N GLY A 208 5.06 17.74 23.86
CA GLY A 208 5.90 18.76 23.20
C GLY A 208 7.06 18.19 22.37
N VAL A 209 7.31 16.87 22.44
CA VAL A 209 8.39 16.19 21.68
C VAL A 209 7.82 15.33 20.57
N ASN A 210 6.88 14.44 20.89
CA ASN A 210 6.41 13.40 19.97
C ASN A 210 5.09 13.77 19.27
N HIS A 211 4.96 15.03 18.88
CA HIS A 211 3.79 15.52 18.16
C HIS A 211 3.54 14.71 16.87
N THR A 212 2.29 14.61 16.48
CA THR A 212 1.84 13.81 15.33
C THR A 212 2.24 12.33 15.41
N ILE A 213 2.39 11.75 16.62
CA ILE A 213 2.57 10.30 16.73
C ILE A 213 1.33 9.59 16.20
N GLU A 214 1.55 8.68 15.24
CA GLU A 214 0.51 7.92 14.53
C GLU A 214 1.09 6.59 14.02
N GLY A 215 0.40 5.85 13.15
CA GLY A 215 0.95 4.67 12.50
C GLY A 215 1.38 3.52 13.42
N PRO A 216 0.73 3.26 14.57
CA PRO A 216 1.24 2.27 15.52
C PRO A 216 1.18 0.86 14.93
N LYS A 217 2.31 0.14 14.97
CA LYS A 217 2.40 -1.30 14.67
C LYS A 217 2.68 -2.07 15.95
N PHE A 218 1.86 -3.06 16.26
CA PHE A 218 1.84 -3.74 17.55
C PHE A 218 2.49 -5.11 17.47
N TYR A 219 3.46 -5.36 18.37
CA TYR A 219 4.24 -6.60 18.43
C TYR A 219 4.47 -7.03 19.86
N LYS A 220 4.86 -8.32 20.04
CA LYS A 220 5.36 -8.87 21.31
C LYS A 220 6.68 -9.58 21.07
N ARG A 221 7.70 -9.28 21.89
CA ARG A 221 9.03 -9.89 21.83
C ARG A 221 9.68 -9.90 23.20
N ASN A 222 10.29 -11.03 23.59
CA ASN A 222 10.99 -11.18 24.87
C ASN A 222 10.16 -10.74 26.10
N GLY A 223 8.84 -10.96 26.05
CA GLY A 223 7.90 -10.60 27.12
C GLY A 223 7.65 -9.10 27.24
N TYR A 224 8.05 -8.29 26.25
CA TYR A 224 7.63 -6.89 26.09
C TYR A 224 6.59 -6.77 24.98
N TYR A 225 5.64 -5.88 25.20
CA TYR A 225 4.80 -5.31 24.15
C TYR A 225 5.53 -4.14 23.51
N TYR A 226 5.59 -4.11 22.18
CA TYR A 226 6.17 -3.03 21.41
C TYR A 226 5.12 -2.36 20.54
N ILE A 227 5.12 -1.03 20.56
CA ILE A 227 4.40 -0.23 19.58
C ILE A 227 5.45 0.56 18.80
N LEU A 228 5.63 0.22 17.53
CA LEU A 228 6.48 0.99 16.61
C LEU A 228 5.59 2.05 15.95
N ALA A 229 5.88 3.32 16.20
CA ALA A 229 5.05 4.43 15.75
C ALA A 229 5.92 5.62 15.34
N PRO A 230 5.73 6.22 14.16
CA PRO A 230 6.41 7.44 13.77
C PRO A 230 5.81 8.66 14.48
N ALA A 231 6.62 9.71 14.62
CA ALA A 231 6.20 11.03 15.07
C ALA A 231 6.89 12.13 14.27
N GLY A 232 6.55 13.41 14.45
CA GLY A 232 7.18 14.54 13.79
C GLY A 232 6.68 14.84 12.39
N GLY A 233 5.69 14.08 11.89
CA GLY A 233 5.09 14.25 10.57
C GLY A 233 5.83 13.56 9.43
N VAL A 234 5.16 13.42 8.30
CA VAL A 234 5.57 12.57 7.17
C VAL A 234 6.89 13.02 6.52
N VAL A 235 7.15 14.33 6.45
CA VAL A 235 8.34 14.89 5.76
C VAL A 235 9.53 15.01 6.69
N THR A 236 9.30 15.25 7.98
CA THR A 236 10.35 15.64 8.96
C THR A 236 10.42 14.72 10.16
N GLY A 237 9.67 13.61 10.15
CA GLY A 237 9.49 12.73 11.30
C GLY A 237 10.64 11.79 11.59
N TRP A 238 10.43 11.01 12.61
CA TRP A 238 11.31 9.95 13.11
C TRP A 238 10.50 8.73 13.53
N GLN A 239 11.15 7.59 13.67
CA GLN A 239 10.53 6.36 14.16
C GLN A 239 10.76 6.19 15.64
N LEU A 240 9.68 6.04 16.41
CA LEU A 240 9.69 5.66 17.82
C LEU A 240 9.48 4.16 18.00
N ALA A 241 10.08 3.60 19.04
CA ALA A 241 9.66 2.36 19.67
C ALA A 241 9.15 2.68 21.08
N LEU A 242 7.94 2.23 21.39
CA LEU A 242 7.37 2.22 22.71
C LEU A 242 7.41 0.78 23.23
N ARG A 243 7.86 0.55 24.46
CA ARG A 243 7.85 -0.79 25.05
C ARG A 243 7.29 -0.83 26.48
N SER A 244 6.63 -1.92 26.83
CA SER A 244 6.11 -2.16 28.18
C SER A 244 6.03 -3.65 28.49
N ARG A 245 6.08 -4.02 29.75
CA ARG A 245 5.75 -5.37 30.23
C ARG A 245 4.24 -5.60 30.37
N ASN A 246 3.45 -4.56 30.30
CA ASN A 246 1.99 -4.60 30.37
C ASN A 246 1.39 -3.99 29.12
N VAL A 247 0.39 -4.65 28.55
CA VAL A 247 -0.29 -4.23 27.32
C VAL A 247 -0.88 -2.81 27.41
N TYR A 248 -1.29 -2.37 28.58
CA TYR A 248 -1.81 -1.04 28.85
C TYR A 248 -0.76 -0.06 29.43
N GLY A 249 0.51 -0.44 29.42
CA GLY A 249 1.59 0.41 29.88
C GLY A 249 1.86 0.35 31.38
N PRO A 250 2.65 1.31 31.92
CA PRO A 250 3.22 2.43 31.21
C PRO A 250 4.25 2.00 30.16
N TYR A 251 4.32 2.72 29.05
CA TYR A 251 5.30 2.49 27.98
C TYR A 251 6.49 3.44 28.13
N GLU A 252 7.70 2.87 28.06
CA GLU A 252 8.92 3.62 27.82
C GLU A 252 9.03 3.93 26.34
N SER A 253 9.57 5.09 25.96
CA SER A 253 9.76 5.50 24.56
C SER A 253 11.22 5.73 24.22
N LYS A 254 11.63 5.39 23.00
CA LYS A 254 12.94 5.70 22.43
C LYS A 254 12.80 6.02 20.94
N ILE A 255 13.49 7.05 20.46
CA ILE A 255 13.69 7.27 19.02
C ILE A 255 14.68 6.21 18.53
N VAL A 256 14.33 5.47 17.49
CA VAL A 256 15.09 4.31 17.01
C VAL A 256 15.51 4.42 15.55
N MET A 257 15.01 5.43 14.83
CA MET A 257 15.49 5.84 13.50
C MET A 257 15.15 7.31 13.25
N VAL A 258 16.11 8.03 12.73
CA VAL A 258 15.98 9.43 12.26
C VAL A 258 16.54 9.55 10.85
N GLN A 259 16.27 10.65 10.15
CA GLN A 259 16.86 10.92 8.84
C GLN A 259 18.40 10.95 8.90
N GLY A 260 18.97 11.54 9.95
CA GLY A 260 20.40 11.76 10.09
C GLY A 260 21.00 12.56 8.94
N ASP A 261 22.17 12.16 8.49
CA ASP A 261 22.89 12.79 7.36
C ASP A 261 22.44 12.29 5.98
N THR A 262 21.33 11.55 5.91
CA THR A 262 20.82 11.00 4.64
C THR A 262 19.89 11.99 3.93
N ASP A 263 19.66 11.78 2.63
CA ASP A 263 18.62 12.46 1.86
C ASP A 263 17.26 11.72 1.89
N ILE A 264 17.16 10.67 2.72
CA ILE A 264 15.92 9.90 2.94
C ILE A 264 15.19 10.58 4.10
N ASN A 265 14.33 11.53 3.75
CA ASN A 265 13.60 12.34 4.71
C ASN A 265 12.56 11.53 5.48
N GLY A 266 12.33 11.95 6.71
CA GLY A 266 11.24 11.56 7.58
C GLY A 266 10.92 10.07 7.54
N PRO A 267 11.75 9.14 8.08
CA PRO A 267 11.38 7.73 8.12
C PRO A 267 10.05 7.60 8.85
N HIS A 268 9.03 7.13 8.12
CA HIS A 268 7.66 7.20 8.60
C HIS A 268 6.93 5.90 8.28
N GLN A 269 6.05 5.52 9.15
CA GLN A 269 5.20 4.32 9.13
C GLN A 269 5.81 3.10 8.43
N GLY A 270 5.89 2.00 9.16
CA GLY A 270 6.41 0.78 8.59
C GLY A 270 6.19 -0.43 9.48
N GLY A 271 6.46 -1.60 8.90
CA GLY A 271 6.34 -2.89 9.57
C GLY A 271 7.71 -3.52 9.84
N TRP A 272 7.85 -4.11 11.04
CA TRP A 272 8.96 -4.98 11.39
C TRP A 272 8.65 -6.43 11.01
N VAL A 273 9.65 -7.11 10.47
CA VAL A 273 9.56 -8.52 10.06
C VAL A 273 10.88 -9.23 10.32
N GLU A 274 10.83 -10.54 10.56
CA GLU A 274 12.02 -11.41 10.67
C GLU A 274 12.08 -12.39 9.51
N THR A 275 13.30 -12.67 9.04
CA THR A 275 13.56 -13.74 8.06
C THR A 275 13.60 -15.10 8.73
N CYS A 276 13.54 -16.17 7.94
CA CYS A 276 13.67 -17.55 8.44
C CYS A 276 15.05 -17.84 9.07
N THR A 277 16.07 -17.03 8.81
CA THR A 277 17.39 -17.10 9.43
C THR A 277 17.51 -16.27 10.71
N GLY A 278 16.47 -15.53 11.09
CA GLY A 278 16.40 -14.70 12.29
C GLY A 278 16.96 -13.28 12.13
N GLU A 279 17.23 -12.82 10.90
CA GLU A 279 17.53 -11.41 10.68
C GLU A 279 16.24 -10.58 10.79
N SER A 280 16.33 -9.44 11.47
CA SER A 280 15.24 -8.49 11.64
C SER A 280 15.35 -7.36 10.62
N TRP A 281 14.22 -6.96 10.03
CA TRP A 281 14.13 -5.94 8.98
C TRP A 281 12.92 -5.03 9.21
N PHE A 282 13.00 -3.79 8.73
CA PHE A 282 11.94 -2.80 8.80
C PHE A 282 11.67 -2.22 7.41
N ILE A 283 10.43 -2.32 6.95
CA ILE A 283 9.96 -1.66 5.73
C ILE A 283 9.21 -0.42 6.14
N ASN A 284 9.59 0.73 5.60
CA ASN A 284 8.92 2.01 5.80
C ASN A 284 8.84 2.78 4.49
N PHE A 285 8.20 3.93 4.47
CA PHE A 285 8.20 4.79 3.30
C PHE A 285 9.01 6.08 3.47
N GLN A 286 9.40 6.66 2.35
CA GLN A 286 9.85 8.03 2.19
C GLN A 286 8.82 8.79 1.36
N ASP A 287 8.43 9.99 1.78
CA ASP A 287 7.61 10.90 0.97
C ASP A 287 8.49 11.57 -0.10
N LYS A 288 8.22 11.28 -1.37
CA LYS A 288 8.93 11.84 -2.54
C LYS A 288 8.03 12.78 -3.34
N ALA A 289 7.19 13.56 -2.68
CA ALA A 289 6.30 14.53 -3.28
C ALA A 289 5.46 13.93 -4.43
N MET A 290 5.64 14.42 -5.68
CA MET A 290 4.85 13.96 -6.83
C MET A 290 5.00 12.47 -7.17
N TYR A 291 6.05 11.82 -6.71
CA TYR A 291 6.27 10.37 -6.92
C TYR A 291 5.55 9.52 -5.87
N GLY A 292 4.95 10.15 -4.87
CA GLY A 292 4.26 9.49 -3.78
C GLY A 292 5.19 8.97 -2.70
N ARG A 293 4.75 7.98 -1.94
CA ARG A 293 5.45 7.41 -0.80
C ARG A 293 6.12 6.10 -1.18
N VAL A 294 7.42 6.21 -1.51
CA VAL A 294 8.24 5.08 -2.00
C VAL A 294 8.79 4.24 -0.85
N LEU A 295 8.98 2.94 -1.09
CA LEU A 295 9.29 1.97 -0.04
C LEU A 295 10.79 1.78 0.17
N HIS A 296 11.21 1.80 1.42
CA HIS A 296 12.57 1.54 1.89
C HIS A 296 12.63 0.30 2.76
N LEU A 297 13.72 -0.46 2.66
CA LEU A 297 14.04 -1.58 3.53
C LEU A 297 15.27 -1.20 4.37
N ASN A 298 15.17 -1.38 5.68
CA ASN A 298 16.24 -1.08 6.62
C ASN A 298 16.54 -2.29 7.51
N PRO A 299 17.83 -2.58 7.81
CA PRO A 299 18.16 -3.61 8.79
C PRO A 299 17.70 -3.20 10.19
N VAL A 300 17.39 -4.16 11.04
CA VAL A 300 17.09 -3.92 12.46
C VAL A 300 18.05 -4.72 13.31
N LYS A 301 18.70 -4.04 14.24
CA LYS A 301 19.54 -4.67 15.28
C LYS A 301 18.89 -4.47 16.63
N TRP A 302 18.72 -5.54 17.39
CA TRP A 302 18.17 -5.44 18.73
C TRP A 302 19.28 -5.31 19.78
N GLU A 303 19.27 -4.21 20.51
CA GLU A 303 20.24 -3.90 21.57
C GLU A 303 19.52 -3.60 22.88
N ASN A 304 19.78 -4.39 23.93
CA ASN A 304 19.11 -4.26 25.22
C ASN A 304 17.57 -4.21 25.13
N ASP A 305 17.00 -5.07 24.28
CA ASP A 305 15.56 -5.10 23.94
C ASP A 305 15.02 -3.77 23.36
N TRP A 306 15.87 -2.99 22.68
CA TRP A 306 15.46 -1.89 21.82
C TRP A 306 15.86 -2.14 20.37
N PRO A 307 14.98 -1.88 19.40
CA PRO A 307 15.37 -1.94 18.00
C PRO A 307 16.21 -0.72 17.64
N VAL A 308 17.28 -0.92 16.91
CA VAL A 308 18.04 0.12 16.20
C VAL A 308 17.75 -0.14 14.72
N ILE A 309 17.07 0.79 14.05
CA ILE A 309 16.58 0.62 12.68
C ILE A 309 17.48 1.40 11.72
N GLY A 310 18.06 0.72 10.73
CA GLY A 310 19.06 1.29 9.84
C GLY A 310 20.49 1.12 10.38
N GLU A 311 21.38 2.06 10.07
CA GLU A 311 22.77 2.09 10.56
C GLU A 311 22.94 3.13 11.64
N ASP A 312 23.36 2.69 12.82
CA ASP A 312 23.79 3.54 13.92
C ASP A 312 25.27 3.90 13.71
N LYS A 313 25.56 5.10 13.23
CA LYS A 313 26.90 5.54 12.86
C LYS A 313 27.70 6.14 14.02
N ASP A 314 27.03 6.67 15.02
CA ASP A 314 27.64 7.35 16.17
C ASP A 314 27.52 6.58 17.49
N GLY A 315 26.77 5.49 17.52
CA GLY A 315 26.65 4.61 18.67
C GLY A 315 25.67 5.09 19.75
N ASP A 316 24.73 5.97 19.39
CA ASP A 316 23.72 6.49 20.33
C ASP A 316 22.49 5.56 20.49
N GLY A 317 22.44 4.49 19.66
CA GLY A 317 21.36 3.52 19.61
C GLY A 317 20.14 3.99 18.82
N CYS A 318 20.31 4.98 17.93
CA CYS A 318 19.35 5.43 16.94
C CYS A 318 19.96 5.25 15.55
N GLY A 319 19.26 4.59 14.64
CA GLY A 319 19.77 4.35 13.29
C GLY A 319 19.38 5.43 12.29
N GLU A 320 20.06 5.41 11.14
CA GLU A 320 19.75 6.19 9.95
C GLU A 320 19.37 5.28 8.79
N PRO A 321 18.46 5.69 7.88
CA PRO A 321 18.11 4.90 6.71
C PRO A 321 19.32 4.54 5.84
N VAL A 322 19.34 3.33 5.29
CA VAL A 322 20.40 2.89 4.37
C VAL A 322 20.05 3.19 2.92
N LYS A 323 21.00 3.68 2.11
CA LYS A 323 20.84 3.83 0.66
C LYS A 323 21.15 2.55 -0.09
N ARG A 324 22.18 1.84 0.34
CA ARG A 324 22.61 0.54 -0.19
C ARG A 324 23.02 -0.35 0.97
N TYR A 325 22.59 -1.59 0.95
CA TYR A 325 22.93 -2.54 2.00
C TYR A 325 22.99 -3.97 1.45
N LYS A 326 23.52 -4.91 2.26
CA LYS A 326 23.45 -6.34 1.94
C LYS A 326 21.99 -6.80 1.90
N LYS A 327 21.66 -7.70 0.99
CA LYS A 327 20.33 -8.31 0.95
C LYS A 327 20.06 -9.11 2.24
N PRO A 328 18.78 -9.23 2.66
CA PRO A 328 18.38 -10.12 3.74
C PRO A 328 18.84 -11.56 3.49
N ASP A 329 19.36 -12.22 4.54
CA ASP A 329 19.59 -13.65 4.49
C ASP A 329 18.25 -14.39 4.69
N VAL A 330 17.81 -15.06 3.63
CA VAL A 330 16.63 -15.92 3.59
C VAL A 330 16.99 -17.37 3.28
N GLY A 331 18.28 -17.74 3.49
CA GLY A 331 18.81 -19.09 3.29
C GLY A 331 19.01 -19.50 1.84
N ARG A 332 18.58 -18.71 0.86
CA ARG A 332 18.76 -18.95 -0.59
C ARG A 332 18.64 -17.68 -1.41
N ILE A 333 19.03 -17.77 -2.66
CA ILE A 333 18.93 -16.67 -3.64
C ILE A 333 17.65 -16.87 -4.45
N TYR A 334 16.87 -15.79 -4.57
CA TYR A 334 15.70 -15.74 -5.43
C TYR A 334 15.96 -14.90 -6.66
N PRO A 335 15.28 -15.19 -7.78
CA PRO A 335 15.38 -14.40 -8.99
C PRO A 335 14.82 -12.98 -8.77
N ILE A 336 15.30 -12.03 -9.58
CA ILE A 336 14.83 -10.64 -9.55
C ILE A 336 13.41 -10.58 -10.09
N GLU A 337 12.54 -9.90 -9.34
CA GLU A 337 11.16 -9.64 -9.70
C GLU A 337 10.79 -8.22 -9.30
N THR A 338 9.96 -7.56 -10.10
CA THR A 338 9.45 -6.20 -9.83
C THR A 338 7.95 -6.13 -10.14
N PRO A 339 7.23 -5.14 -9.62
CA PRO A 339 5.87 -4.87 -10.08
C PRO A 339 5.81 -4.65 -11.60
N ILE A 340 4.72 -5.10 -12.22
CA ILE A 340 4.50 -4.94 -13.65
C ILE A 340 4.16 -3.47 -13.96
N GLU A 341 4.73 -2.92 -15.04
CA GLU A 341 4.58 -1.53 -15.44
C GLU A 341 3.86 -1.35 -16.78
N SER A 342 3.72 -2.40 -17.57
CA SER A 342 3.17 -2.35 -18.92
C SER A 342 2.06 -3.37 -19.12
N ASP A 343 1.11 -3.07 -20.02
CA ASP A 343 0.02 -3.98 -20.36
C ASP A 343 -0.30 -3.90 -21.86
N GLU A 344 -0.30 -5.02 -22.52
CA GLU A 344 -0.74 -5.16 -23.92
C GLU A 344 -2.22 -5.54 -24.02
N PHE A 345 -2.91 -5.68 -22.89
CA PHE A 345 -4.33 -6.04 -22.78
C PHE A 345 -4.71 -7.32 -23.54
N ASN A 346 -3.84 -8.33 -23.46
CA ASN A 346 -4.02 -9.61 -24.16
C ASN A 346 -4.88 -10.62 -23.38
N THR A 347 -5.38 -10.23 -22.22
CA THR A 347 -6.25 -11.04 -21.36
C THR A 347 -7.59 -10.35 -21.12
N ARG A 348 -8.59 -11.14 -20.67
CA ARG A 348 -9.89 -10.59 -20.29
C ARG A 348 -9.89 -9.92 -18.91
N GLN A 349 -8.83 -10.12 -18.15
CA GLN A 349 -8.63 -9.47 -16.87
C GLN A 349 -7.69 -8.30 -17.04
N LEU A 350 -8.01 -7.19 -16.42
CA LEU A 350 -7.12 -6.04 -16.31
C LEU A 350 -5.91 -6.43 -15.46
N GLY A 351 -4.72 -6.01 -15.87
CA GLY A 351 -3.50 -6.24 -15.09
C GLY A 351 -3.59 -5.59 -13.71
N LEU A 352 -2.96 -6.20 -12.71
CA LEU A 352 -3.01 -5.71 -11.32
C LEU A 352 -2.41 -4.32 -11.13
N GLN A 353 -1.53 -3.85 -12.03
CA GLN A 353 -0.95 -2.51 -11.98
C GLN A 353 -1.96 -1.39 -12.18
N TRP A 354 -3.17 -1.70 -12.61
CA TRP A 354 -4.20 -0.71 -12.92
C TRP A 354 -5.16 -0.50 -11.76
N GLU A 355 -5.44 0.76 -11.47
CA GLU A 355 -6.41 1.22 -10.48
C GLU A 355 -7.37 2.22 -11.12
N TRP A 356 -8.64 2.19 -10.71
CA TRP A 356 -9.63 3.18 -11.08
C TRP A 356 -9.68 4.30 -10.02
N HIS A 357 -9.99 5.50 -10.46
CA HIS A 357 -10.06 6.71 -9.63
C HIS A 357 -11.22 6.70 -8.61
N ALA A 358 -12.15 5.77 -8.75
CA ALA A 358 -13.29 5.51 -7.89
C ALA A 358 -13.65 4.02 -7.95
N ASN A 359 -14.68 3.57 -7.25
CA ASN A 359 -15.21 2.21 -7.42
C ASN A 359 -15.52 1.93 -8.87
N TYR A 360 -14.97 0.81 -9.38
CA TYR A 360 -15.20 0.38 -10.75
C TYR A 360 -16.68 0.20 -11.03
N GLN A 361 -17.11 0.65 -12.21
CA GLN A 361 -18.45 0.42 -12.75
C GLN A 361 -18.34 -0.18 -14.14
N ASP A 362 -19.24 -1.09 -14.51
CA ASP A 362 -19.26 -1.76 -15.82
C ASP A 362 -19.30 -0.76 -17.01
N THR A 363 -19.71 0.47 -16.75
CA THR A 363 -19.73 1.57 -17.73
C THR A 363 -18.37 2.23 -17.95
N PHE A 364 -17.34 1.92 -17.16
CA PHE A 364 -16.01 2.55 -17.30
C PHE A 364 -15.22 1.97 -18.47
N GLY A 365 -15.20 0.65 -18.58
CA GLY A 365 -14.48 -0.02 -19.64
C GLY A 365 -14.25 -1.49 -19.35
N PHE A 366 -13.70 -2.21 -20.31
CA PHE A 366 -13.34 -3.60 -20.17
C PHE A 366 -12.16 -3.99 -21.07
N THR A 367 -11.40 -4.99 -20.66
CA THR A 367 -10.41 -5.66 -21.49
C THR A 367 -11.03 -6.78 -22.28
N SER A 368 -10.40 -7.13 -23.40
CA SER A 368 -10.69 -8.32 -24.17
C SER A 368 -9.37 -9.06 -24.44
N ASP A 369 -9.45 -10.29 -24.94
CA ASP A 369 -8.30 -11.04 -25.39
C ASP A 369 -7.79 -10.62 -26.79
N LEU A 370 -8.11 -9.40 -27.22
CA LEU A 370 -7.81 -8.87 -28.57
C LEU A 370 -6.67 -7.84 -28.57
N GLY A 371 -5.92 -7.67 -27.45
CA GLY A 371 -4.79 -6.75 -27.37
C GLY A 371 -5.19 -5.28 -27.25
N TYR A 372 -6.33 -4.99 -26.61
CA TYR A 372 -6.71 -3.62 -26.25
C TYR A 372 -7.69 -3.60 -25.09
N ILE A 373 -7.70 -2.48 -24.36
CA ILE A 373 -8.78 -2.10 -23.44
C ILE A 373 -9.72 -1.13 -24.17
N ARG A 374 -11.01 -1.24 -23.90
CA ARG A 374 -12.01 -0.25 -24.31
C ARG A 374 -12.46 0.53 -23.08
N ILE A 375 -12.20 1.84 -23.09
CA ILE A 375 -12.67 2.76 -22.05
C ILE A 375 -13.81 3.59 -22.67
N TYR A 376 -14.93 3.70 -21.96
CA TYR A 376 -16.06 4.50 -22.37
C TYR A 376 -15.96 5.92 -21.83
N GLY A 377 -16.43 6.89 -22.62
CA GLY A 377 -16.58 8.25 -22.13
C GLY A 377 -17.65 8.31 -21.03
N HIS A 378 -17.33 8.93 -19.92
CA HIS A 378 -18.25 9.19 -18.83
C HIS A 378 -19.06 10.45 -19.12
N ILE A 379 -20.36 10.42 -18.75
CA ILE A 379 -21.20 11.63 -18.87
C ILE A 379 -20.89 12.52 -17.68
N LEU A 380 -20.33 13.68 -17.96
CA LEU A 380 -19.96 14.66 -16.94
C LEU A 380 -21.18 15.43 -16.42
N SER A 381 -21.12 15.86 -15.18
CA SER A 381 -22.13 16.74 -14.60
C SER A 381 -22.14 18.10 -15.30
N LYS A 382 -23.23 18.86 -15.17
CA LYS A 382 -23.29 20.24 -15.71
C LYS A 382 -22.30 21.18 -15.00
N ASP A 383 -21.93 20.85 -13.80
CA ASP A 383 -21.01 21.62 -12.96
C ASP A 383 -19.56 21.11 -13.03
N PHE A 384 -19.26 20.21 -13.97
CA PHE A 384 -17.92 19.68 -14.19
C PHE A 384 -16.94 20.82 -14.51
N VAL A 385 -15.77 20.76 -13.87
CA VAL A 385 -14.72 21.77 -14.06
C VAL A 385 -13.43 21.16 -14.61
N ASN A 386 -12.98 20.04 -14.03
CA ASN A 386 -11.70 19.41 -14.38
C ASN A 386 -11.68 17.92 -14.05
N PHE A 387 -10.62 17.20 -14.45
CA PHE A 387 -10.53 15.74 -14.30
C PHE A 387 -10.35 15.23 -12.86
N TRP A 388 -10.15 16.10 -11.90
CA TRP A 388 -10.19 15.74 -10.49
C TRP A 388 -11.51 15.07 -10.08
N GLU A 389 -12.59 15.38 -10.80
CA GLU A 389 -13.94 14.90 -10.52
C GLU A 389 -14.34 13.65 -11.34
N VAL A 390 -13.47 13.14 -12.23
CA VAL A 390 -13.81 12.06 -13.16
C VAL A 390 -13.52 10.69 -12.56
N PRO A 391 -14.53 9.80 -12.42
CA PRO A 391 -14.37 8.51 -11.74
C PRO A 391 -13.67 7.43 -12.59
N ASN A 392 -13.75 7.51 -13.92
CA ASN A 392 -13.26 6.49 -14.84
C ASN A 392 -11.88 6.78 -15.44
N LEU A 393 -11.02 7.46 -14.68
CA LEU A 393 -9.59 7.49 -14.98
C LEU A 393 -8.98 6.14 -14.63
N LEU A 394 -8.26 5.56 -15.57
CA LEU A 394 -7.49 4.33 -15.37
C LEU A 394 -6.04 4.70 -15.11
N LEU A 395 -5.55 4.40 -13.92
CA LEU A 395 -4.31 4.93 -13.37
C LEU A 395 -3.29 3.83 -13.11
N GLN A 396 -2.02 4.20 -13.16
CA GLN A 396 -0.88 3.43 -12.66
C GLN A 396 0.00 4.31 -11.78
N LYS A 397 0.67 3.70 -10.80
CA LYS A 397 1.71 4.35 -10.01
C LYS A 397 2.95 4.62 -10.88
N PHE A 398 3.67 5.71 -10.61
CA PHE A 398 4.95 5.99 -11.27
C PHE A 398 5.98 4.93 -10.90
N PRO A 399 6.69 4.32 -11.87
CA PRO A 399 7.62 3.23 -11.59
C PRO A 399 9.04 3.70 -11.26
N ALA A 400 9.36 4.99 -11.48
CA ALA A 400 10.67 5.60 -11.26
C ALA A 400 10.57 7.13 -11.33
N GLU A 401 11.66 7.84 -11.03
CA GLU A 401 11.75 9.29 -11.21
C GLU A 401 11.84 9.68 -12.70
N GLU A 402 12.41 8.82 -13.53
CA GLU A 402 12.53 9.00 -14.97
C GLU A 402 12.01 7.78 -15.72
N PHE A 403 11.01 7.98 -16.56
CA PHE A 403 10.45 6.92 -17.40
C PHE A 403 9.74 7.49 -18.62
N THR A 404 9.46 6.64 -19.60
CA THR A 404 8.67 6.98 -20.79
C THR A 404 7.40 6.13 -20.79
N ALA A 405 6.24 6.79 -20.76
CA ALA A 405 4.95 6.14 -20.99
C ALA A 405 4.53 6.29 -22.46
N THR A 406 4.13 5.19 -23.09
CA THR A 406 3.64 5.16 -24.46
C THR A 406 2.28 4.48 -24.51
N ALA A 407 1.28 5.14 -25.07
CA ALA A 407 -0.03 4.57 -25.30
C ALA A 407 -0.43 4.70 -26.77
N LYS A 408 -1.01 3.63 -27.35
CA LYS A 408 -1.64 3.67 -28.66
C LYS A 408 -3.14 3.81 -28.48
N LEU A 409 -3.69 4.92 -28.93
CA LEU A 409 -5.11 5.24 -28.76
C LEU A 409 -5.87 5.15 -30.09
N LYS A 410 -7.11 4.63 -30.04
CA LYS A 410 -8.10 4.77 -31.09
C LYS A 410 -9.33 5.45 -30.50
N VAL A 411 -9.54 6.70 -30.87
CA VAL A 411 -10.67 7.49 -30.37
C VAL A 411 -11.89 7.32 -31.28
N SER A 412 -13.04 7.07 -30.69
CA SER A 412 -14.34 6.90 -31.35
C SER A 412 -15.36 7.80 -30.67
N ALA A 413 -15.28 9.11 -30.94
CA ALA A 413 -16.17 10.10 -30.36
C ALA A 413 -17.33 10.40 -31.34
N LYS A 414 -18.55 10.56 -30.80
CA LYS A 414 -19.78 10.85 -31.57
C LYS A 414 -20.30 12.27 -31.31
N ALA A 415 -20.08 12.79 -30.12
CA ALA A 415 -20.54 14.13 -29.73
C ALA A 415 -19.35 15.08 -29.57
N ASP A 416 -19.58 16.36 -29.83
CA ASP A 416 -18.59 17.38 -29.60
C ASP A 416 -18.24 17.51 -28.11
N GLY A 417 -16.99 17.84 -27.86
CA GLY A 417 -16.44 17.91 -26.49
C GLY A 417 -16.04 16.58 -25.89
N GLN A 418 -16.35 15.43 -26.55
CA GLN A 418 -15.81 14.14 -26.09
C GLN A 418 -14.29 14.12 -26.26
N GLN A 419 -13.57 13.73 -25.18
CA GLN A 419 -12.12 13.73 -25.17
C GLN A 419 -11.56 12.47 -24.53
N SER A 420 -10.35 12.10 -24.93
CA SER A 420 -9.60 10.96 -24.41
C SER A 420 -8.11 11.20 -24.62
N GLY A 421 -7.27 10.70 -23.72
CA GLY A 421 -5.84 10.94 -23.83
C GLY A 421 -5.01 10.20 -22.81
N LEU A 422 -3.76 10.61 -22.68
CA LEU A 422 -2.81 10.13 -21.70
C LEU A 422 -2.53 11.25 -20.69
N ILE A 423 -2.80 11.00 -19.42
CA ILE A 423 -2.73 11.97 -18.34
C ILE A 423 -1.63 11.61 -17.33
N VAL A 424 -0.96 12.63 -16.82
CA VAL A 424 -0.19 12.61 -15.58
C VAL A 424 -1.04 13.27 -14.52
N MET A 425 -1.59 12.48 -13.58
CA MET A 425 -2.58 12.92 -12.61
C MET A 425 -1.96 13.22 -11.26
N GLY A 426 -2.32 14.33 -10.66
CA GLY A 426 -1.94 14.78 -9.31
C GLY A 426 -2.82 15.96 -8.92
N TRP A 427 -2.48 16.69 -7.87
CA TRP A 427 -3.13 17.96 -7.50
C TRP A 427 -3.05 18.98 -8.64
N ASP A 428 -1.91 19.02 -9.30
CA ASP A 428 -1.75 19.53 -10.64
C ASP A 428 -1.76 18.35 -11.60
N TYR A 429 -2.34 18.50 -12.78
CA TYR A 429 -2.24 17.48 -13.80
C TYR A 429 -2.01 18.08 -15.19
N GLY A 430 -1.52 17.24 -16.08
CA GLY A 430 -1.41 17.56 -17.49
C GLY A 430 -1.69 16.35 -18.37
N TYR A 431 -2.28 16.58 -19.55
CA TYR A 431 -2.52 15.50 -20.49
C TYR A 431 -2.34 15.92 -21.94
N LEU A 432 -2.04 14.91 -22.75
CA LEU A 432 -2.18 14.97 -24.21
C LEU A 432 -3.47 14.26 -24.59
N GLY A 433 -4.42 14.99 -25.14
CA GLY A 433 -5.75 14.48 -25.42
C GLY A 433 -6.26 14.85 -26.80
N VAL A 434 -7.14 13.98 -27.30
CA VAL A 434 -7.90 14.22 -28.53
C VAL A 434 -9.32 14.64 -28.15
N VAL A 435 -9.76 15.79 -28.62
CA VAL A 435 -11.12 16.26 -28.44
C VAL A 435 -11.85 16.29 -29.82
N LYS A 436 -13.12 15.92 -29.83
CA LYS A 436 -13.97 15.99 -31.01
C LYS A 436 -14.64 17.38 -31.12
N GLU A 437 -14.49 18.05 -32.26
CA GLU A 437 -15.13 19.29 -32.58
C GLU A 437 -15.69 19.28 -34.03
N GLY A 438 -17.01 19.26 -34.18
CA GLY A 438 -17.66 19.08 -35.47
C GLY A 438 -17.20 17.78 -36.15
N ASP A 439 -16.67 17.90 -37.37
CA ASP A 439 -16.12 16.76 -38.12
C ASP A 439 -14.62 16.49 -37.88
N LYS A 440 -14.00 17.18 -36.90
CA LYS A 440 -12.57 17.12 -36.66
C LYS A 440 -12.26 16.50 -35.32
N PHE A 441 -11.04 15.94 -35.23
CA PHE A 441 -10.38 15.59 -33.99
C PHE A 441 -9.17 16.50 -33.81
N ILE A 442 -9.12 17.19 -32.68
CA ILE A 442 -8.07 18.16 -32.35
C ILE A 442 -7.22 17.54 -31.24
N LEU A 443 -5.90 17.54 -31.43
CA LEU A 443 -4.95 17.14 -30.39
C LEU A 443 -4.60 18.36 -29.55
N ASN A 444 -4.87 18.30 -28.27
CA ASN A 444 -4.57 19.34 -27.30
C ASN A 444 -3.55 18.87 -26.27
N GLN A 445 -2.68 19.76 -25.87
CA GLN A 445 -1.97 19.68 -24.61
C GLN A 445 -2.74 20.55 -23.61
N VAL A 446 -3.02 19.98 -22.44
CA VAL A 446 -3.82 20.64 -21.41
C VAL A 446 -3.12 20.54 -20.07
N VAL A 447 -3.19 21.60 -19.29
CA VAL A 447 -2.67 21.67 -17.92
C VAL A 447 -3.76 22.19 -17.00
N CYS A 448 -3.88 21.62 -15.82
CA CYS A 448 -4.69 22.10 -14.72
C CYS A 448 -3.82 22.25 -13.48
N LYS A 449 -3.75 23.44 -12.93
CA LYS A 449 -3.11 23.71 -11.66
C LYS A 449 -4.15 23.83 -10.56
N ASP A 450 -3.82 23.38 -9.37
CA ASP A 450 -4.74 23.39 -8.22
C ASP A 450 -6.10 22.75 -8.58
N ALA A 451 -6.08 21.57 -9.20
CA ALA A 451 -7.28 20.87 -9.67
C ALA A 451 -8.25 20.56 -8.53
N GLU A 452 -7.74 20.26 -7.34
CA GLU A 452 -8.51 20.03 -6.11
C GLU A 452 -9.34 21.26 -5.68
N GLN A 453 -8.90 22.47 -6.04
CA GLN A 453 -9.60 23.73 -5.80
C GLN A 453 -10.61 24.07 -6.91
N ARG A 454 -10.90 23.09 -7.80
CA ARG A 454 -11.79 23.26 -8.95
C ARG A 454 -11.32 24.35 -9.92
N SER A 455 -10.00 24.49 -10.08
CA SER A 455 -9.43 25.40 -11.08
C SER A 455 -9.74 24.92 -12.50
N PRO A 456 -9.95 25.83 -13.46
CA PRO A 456 -10.21 25.47 -14.84
C PRO A 456 -8.95 24.95 -15.54
N GLU A 457 -9.15 24.10 -16.53
CA GLU A 457 -8.10 23.66 -17.44
C GLU A 457 -7.61 24.77 -18.37
N THR A 458 -6.34 24.73 -18.72
CA THR A 458 -5.70 25.62 -19.70
C THR A 458 -5.19 24.79 -20.88
N VAL A 459 -5.67 25.10 -22.10
CA VAL A 459 -5.14 24.52 -23.35
C VAL A 459 -3.88 25.27 -23.71
N THR A 460 -2.77 24.56 -23.99
CA THR A 460 -1.46 25.15 -24.31
C THR A 460 -1.02 24.78 -25.73
#